data_6615459c7669313772758a06532d3151
#
_entry.id   6615459c7669313772758a06532d3151
#
_cell.length_a   1.000
_cell.length_b   1.000
_cell.length_c   1.000
_cell.angle_alpha   90.00
_cell.angle_beta   90.00
_cell.angle_gamma   90.00
#
_symmetry.space_group_name_H-M   'P 1'
#
loop_
_entity.id
_entity.type
_entity.pdbx_description
1 polymer ?
#
loop_
_entity_poly.entity_id
_entity_poly.type
_entity_poly.pdbx_seq_one_letter_code
_entity_poly.pdbx_strand_id
1 'polypeptide(L)'
;AKATTSFAVGKDDDGTFTFKAAKADTVRSIFLRPVEKEIVSEAALYAKVGNDLSLVEEFLIDRSRSDTNVGFEPFAPIVVSIPETVASEFVLKVKPGVVKSVTLSGTPAVERYPEKSLSKMWQTPHPMWDAYMWRDQPDYKGIPAGEVKDVTAKMSEDGTLEWDVPAGDWVVMRTAMLPTGTLCSPAPAEGTGLETDKMSKKHIRAHFNNYLGQILKRIPAQDRKTFKVCVEDSYETGGQNWT
;
A
#
# COMPACT_ATOMS: atom_id res chain seq x y z
N ALA A 1 7.05 -21.27 -3.72
CA ALA A 1 8.19 -20.48 -3.20
C ALA A 1 7.87 -20.07 -1.77
N LYS A 2 8.82 -20.17 -0.87
CA LYS A 2 8.65 -19.71 0.51
C LYS A 2 8.81 -18.19 0.55
N ALA A 3 7.83 -17.47 1.09
CA ALA A 3 7.93 -16.04 1.31
C ALA A 3 9.00 -15.72 2.37
N THR A 4 9.15 -16.57 3.39
CA THR A 4 10.11 -16.39 4.47
C THR A 4 11.45 -17.01 4.09
N THR A 5 12.51 -16.23 4.14
CA THR A 5 13.89 -16.66 3.97
C THR A 5 14.56 -16.92 5.32
N SER A 6 15.63 -17.69 5.31
CA SER A 6 16.36 -18.11 6.53
C SER A 6 17.53 -17.19 6.89
N PHE A 7 17.58 -15.96 6.33
CA PHE A 7 18.72 -15.07 6.55
C PHE A 7 18.70 -14.42 7.95
N ALA A 8 19.82 -14.50 8.63
CA ALA A 8 20.12 -13.61 9.75
C ALA A 8 20.57 -12.24 9.19
N VAL A 9 20.08 -11.16 9.79
CA VAL A 9 20.33 -9.80 9.33
C VAL A 9 21.27 -9.08 10.27
N GLY A 10 22.41 -8.63 9.76
CA GLY A 10 23.31 -7.69 10.42
C GLY A 10 23.11 -6.28 9.83
N LYS A 11 23.39 -5.26 10.61
CA LYS A 11 23.35 -3.85 10.18
C LYS A 11 24.56 -3.12 10.76
N ASP A 12 25.30 -2.45 9.91
CA ASP A 12 26.43 -1.61 10.27
C ASP A 12 26.05 -0.12 10.27
N ASP A 13 26.82 0.69 10.96
CA ASP A 13 26.56 2.13 11.10
C ASP A 13 26.73 2.92 9.79
N ASP A 14 27.46 2.34 8.83
CA ASP A 14 27.67 2.91 7.50
C ASP A 14 26.48 2.74 6.53
N GLY A 15 25.40 2.09 6.99
CA GLY A 15 24.22 1.81 6.16
C GLY A 15 24.28 0.48 5.41
N THR A 16 25.23 -0.38 5.72
CA THR A 16 25.33 -1.72 5.15
C THR A 16 24.45 -2.69 5.93
N PHE A 17 23.61 -3.46 5.22
CA PHE A 17 22.88 -4.60 5.76
C PHE A 17 23.46 -5.88 5.19
N THR A 18 23.86 -6.80 6.05
CA THR A 18 24.39 -8.12 5.67
C THR A 18 23.37 -9.19 6.01
N PHE A 19 23.09 -10.07 5.05
CA PHE A 19 22.16 -11.19 5.18
C PHE A 19 22.94 -12.49 5.05
N LYS A 20 22.89 -13.35 6.06
CA LYS A 20 23.63 -14.63 6.07
C LYS A 20 22.71 -15.78 6.41
N ALA A 21 22.78 -16.85 5.63
CA ALA A 21 22.10 -18.11 5.88
C ALA A 21 23.09 -19.29 5.85
N ALA A 22 22.77 -20.35 6.59
CA ALA A 22 23.59 -21.55 6.63
C ALA A 22 23.65 -22.29 5.27
N LYS A 23 22.61 -22.09 4.43
CA LYS A 23 22.51 -22.64 3.07
C LYS A 23 22.02 -21.56 2.13
N ALA A 24 22.37 -21.68 0.86
CA ALA A 24 21.84 -20.82 -0.16
C ALA A 24 20.31 -20.87 -0.20
N ASP A 25 19.67 -19.72 -0.30
CA ASP A 25 18.23 -19.57 -0.41
C ASP A 25 17.91 -18.66 -1.61
N THR A 26 16.70 -18.81 -2.15
CA THR A 26 16.26 -18.06 -3.32
C THR A 26 15.60 -16.77 -2.89
N VAL A 27 16.09 -15.65 -3.41
CA VAL A 27 15.52 -14.32 -3.19
C VAL A 27 14.94 -13.78 -4.49
N ARG A 28 13.73 -13.21 -4.41
CA ARG A 28 12.98 -12.61 -5.53
C ARG A 28 12.50 -11.19 -5.25
N SER A 29 12.51 -10.76 -3.99
CA SER A 29 12.17 -9.38 -3.64
C SER A 29 12.81 -8.93 -2.34
N ILE A 30 12.90 -7.60 -2.19
CA ILE A 30 13.39 -6.91 -1.00
C ILE A 30 12.26 -6.04 -0.45
N PHE A 31 12.06 -6.07 0.85
CA PHE A 31 11.16 -5.18 1.59
C PHE A 31 11.97 -4.30 2.53
N LEU A 32 11.86 -2.98 2.38
CA LEU A 32 12.52 -2.02 3.24
C LEU A 32 11.48 -1.18 3.97
N ARG A 33 11.69 -0.96 5.27
CA ARG A 33 10.94 0.03 6.04
C ARG A 33 11.77 1.31 6.13
N PRO A 34 11.34 2.40 5.50
CA PRO A 34 12.05 3.67 5.60
C PRO A 34 11.91 4.24 7.01
N VAL A 35 12.76 5.20 7.34
CA VAL A 35 12.52 6.08 8.49
C VAL A 35 11.38 7.04 8.15
N GLU A 36 10.67 7.53 9.19
CA GLU A 36 9.53 8.45 9.02
C GLU A 36 10.02 9.90 8.89
N LYS A 37 10.76 10.16 7.82
CA LYS A 37 11.21 11.49 7.39
C LYS A 37 11.42 11.48 5.89
N GLU A 38 11.46 12.65 5.28
CA GLU A 38 11.76 12.78 3.87
C GLU A 38 13.15 12.26 3.53
N ILE A 39 13.21 11.39 2.54
CA ILE A 39 14.43 10.77 2.07
C ILE A 39 14.42 10.59 0.55
N VAL A 40 15.59 10.79 -0.05
CA VAL A 40 15.96 10.30 -1.36
C VAL A 40 17.33 9.65 -1.21
N SER A 41 17.48 8.39 -1.61
CA SER A 41 18.72 7.65 -1.48
C SER A 41 18.82 6.55 -2.52
N GLU A 42 19.96 6.43 -3.14
CA GLU A 42 20.31 5.25 -3.91
C GLU A 42 20.55 4.06 -2.98
N ALA A 43 20.27 2.87 -3.48
CA ALA A 43 20.51 1.60 -2.81
C ALA A 43 20.97 0.55 -3.83
N ALA A 44 21.84 -0.35 -3.41
CA ALA A 44 22.34 -1.44 -4.24
C ALA A 44 22.39 -2.75 -3.46
N LEU A 45 21.77 -3.79 -4.02
CA LEU A 45 21.82 -5.15 -3.49
C LEU A 45 22.88 -5.96 -4.23
N TYR A 46 23.71 -6.65 -3.50
CA TYR A 46 24.73 -7.58 -3.99
C TYR A 46 24.48 -8.98 -3.47
N ALA A 47 24.78 -10.00 -4.27
CA ALA A 47 24.94 -11.37 -3.82
C ALA A 47 26.41 -11.73 -3.73
N LYS A 48 26.79 -12.49 -2.73
CA LYS A 48 28.16 -12.99 -2.58
C LYS A 48 28.36 -14.26 -3.39
N VAL A 49 29.30 -14.22 -4.33
CA VAL A 49 29.69 -15.35 -5.17
C VAL A 49 31.16 -15.65 -4.90
N GLY A 50 31.46 -16.71 -4.17
CA GLY A 50 32.80 -16.96 -3.69
C GLY A 50 33.26 -15.87 -2.69
N ASN A 51 34.32 -15.14 -3.04
CA ASN A 51 34.83 -14.01 -2.27
C ASN A 51 34.36 -12.65 -2.79
N ASP A 52 33.70 -12.60 -3.95
CA ASP A 52 33.31 -11.37 -4.61
C ASP A 52 31.84 -11.03 -4.42
N LEU A 53 31.53 -9.73 -4.47
CA LEU A 53 30.16 -9.21 -4.50
C LEU A 53 29.73 -8.96 -5.93
N SER A 54 28.67 -9.65 -6.36
CA SER A 54 28.03 -9.44 -7.66
C SER A 54 26.78 -8.58 -7.49
N LEU A 55 26.66 -7.52 -8.25
CA LEU A 55 25.50 -6.64 -8.25
C LEU A 55 24.25 -7.43 -8.71
N VAL A 56 23.19 -7.34 -7.94
CA VAL A 56 21.89 -7.94 -8.24
C VAL A 56 20.91 -6.89 -8.74
N GLU A 57 20.80 -5.76 -8.03
CA GLU A 57 19.85 -4.69 -8.36
C GLU A 57 20.28 -3.36 -7.77
N GLU A 58 20.12 -2.28 -8.54
CA GLU A 58 20.21 -0.90 -8.08
C GLU A 58 18.83 -0.24 -8.14
N PHE A 59 18.48 0.53 -7.12
CA PHE A 59 17.17 1.18 -7.05
C PHE A 59 17.21 2.46 -6.22
N LEU A 60 16.24 3.34 -6.50
CA LEU A 60 16.05 4.58 -5.77
C LEU A 60 15.02 4.37 -4.65
N ILE A 61 15.37 4.81 -3.46
CA ILE A 61 14.46 4.99 -2.34
C ILE A 61 14.00 6.45 -2.38
N ASP A 62 12.74 6.70 -2.72
CA ASP A 62 12.15 8.04 -2.73
C ASP A 62 10.91 8.09 -1.81
N ARG A 63 11.00 8.89 -0.77
CA ARG A 63 9.93 9.26 0.17
C ARG A 63 10.04 10.74 0.49
N SER A 64 10.13 11.57 -0.56
CA SER A 64 10.39 13.01 -0.47
C SER A 64 9.13 13.88 -0.42
N ARG A 65 7.93 13.30 -0.43
CA ARG A 65 6.66 14.02 -0.47
C ARG A 65 5.74 13.61 0.65
N SER A 66 6.20 13.83 1.89
CA SER A 66 5.48 13.44 3.09
C SER A 66 4.46 14.49 3.56
N ASP A 67 4.59 15.72 3.10
CA ASP A 67 3.81 16.88 3.51
C ASP A 67 2.58 17.15 2.63
N THR A 68 2.43 16.41 1.53
CA THR A 68 1.27 16.59 0.65
C THR A 68 0.07 15.82 1.20
N ASN A 69 -1.08 16.47 1.24
CA ASN A 69 -2.35 15.83 1.54
C ASN A 69 -2.94 15.06 0.34
N VAL A 70 -2.23 15.06 -0.78
CA VAL A 70 -2.59 14.35 -2.03
C VAL A 70 -1.46 13.39 -2.36
N GLY A 71 -1.76 12.14 -2.62
CA GLY A 71 -0.74 11.21 -3.07
C GLY A 71 -0.71 9.90 -2.33
N PHE A 72 0.47 9.34 -2.19
CA PHE A 72 0.69 8.04 -1.56
C PHE A 72 0.73 8.13 -0.04
N GLU A 73 0.56 6.97 0.60
CA GLU A 73 0.96 6.80 2.00
C GLU A 73 2.43 7.22 2.15
N PRO A 74 2.74 8.27 2.95
CA PRO A 74 4.05 8.92 2.92
C PRO A 74 5.19 7.94 3.14
N PHE A 75 5.28 7.29 4.23
CA PHE A 75 6.41 6.41 4.57
C PHE A 75 6.10 4.92 4.37
N ALA A 76 5.29 4.61 3.36
CA ALA A 76 4.99 3.22 3.01
C ALA A 76 6.25 2.40 2.77
N PRO A 77 6.23 1.09 3.08
CA PRO A 77 7.33 0.21 2.76
C PRO A 77 7.75 0.30 1.29
N ILE A 78 9.03 0.18 1.05
CA ILE A 78 9.62 0.09 -0.29
C ILE A 78 9.73 -1.39 -0.62
N VAL A 79 9.24 -1.78 -1.79
CA VAL A 79 9.27 -3.16 -2.27
C VAL A 79 9.92 -3.19 -3.65
N VAL A 80 10.95 -3.99 -3.79
CA VAL A 80 11.68 -4.15 -5.05
C VAL A 80 11.72 -5.62 -5.42
N SER A 81 11.13 -5.97 -6.56
CA SER A 81 11.35 -7.27 -7.19
C SER A 81 12.71 -7.28 -7.88
N ILE A 82 13.43 -8.38 -7.72
CA ILE A 82 14.76 -8.57 -8.27
C ILE A 82 14.79 -9.84 -9.15
N PRO A 83 15.75 -9.98 -10.05
CA PRO A 83 16.01 -11.25 -10.72
C PRO A 83 16.18 -12.38 -9.71
N GLU A 84 15.64 -13.56 -10.00
CA GLU A 84 15.79 -14.73 -9.14
C GLU A 84 17.25 -14.98 -8.83
N THR A 85 17.63 -14.83 -7.58
CA THR A 85 19.03 -14.93 -7.15
C THR A 85 19.16 -15.93 -6.01
N VAL A 86 20.03 -16.90 -6.17
CA VAL A 86 20.31 -17.96 -5.18
C VAL A 86 21.68 -17.72 -4.57
N ALA A 87 21.72 -17.41 -3.27
CA ALA A 87 22.95 -17.21 -2.53
C ALA A 87 22.76 -17.49 -1.03
N SER A 88 23.85 -17.72 -0.32
CA SER A 88 23.85 -17.83 1.15
C SER A 88 24.18 -16.52 1.85
N GLU A 89 24.65 -15.54 1.12
CA GLU A 89 24.98 -14.21 1.65
C GLU A 89 24.59 -13.12 0.65
N PHE A 90 23.91 -12.06 1.15
CA PHE A 90 23.61 -10.84 0.42
C PHE A 90 24.11 -9.63 1.20
N VAL A 91 24.39 -8.55 0.49
CA VAL A 91 24.78 -7.27 1.05
C VAL A 91 23.97 -6.17 0.40
N LEU A 92 23.21 -5.42 1.20
CA LEU A 92 22.52 -4.20 0.75
C LEU A 92 23.31 -2.99 1.25
N LYS A 93 23.66 -2.11 0.34
CA LYS A 93 24.27 -0.81 0.66
C LYS A 93 23.24 0.29 0.43
N VAL A 94 23.06 1.14 1.43
CA VAL A 94 22.14 2.28 1.41
C VAL A 94 22.73 3.40 2.27
N LYS A 95 22.33 4.66 2.01
CA LYS A 95 22.75 5.78 2.85
C LYS A 95 22.41 5.52 4.32
N PRO A 96 23.33 5.80 5.28
CA PRO A 96 23.05 5.62 6.70
C PRO A 96 21.81 6.37 7.17
N GLY A 97 21.04 5.76 8.04
CA GLY A 97 19.89 6.37 8.70
C GLY A 97 18.63 6.59 7.85
N VAL A 98 18.55 6.01 6.65
CA VAL A 98 17.35 6.12 5.79
C VAL A 98 16.41 4.92 5.90
N VAL A 99 16.92 3.76 6.36
CA VAL A 99 16.15 2.51 6.47
C VAL A 99 16.17 1.99 7.91
N LYS A 100 14.99 1.67 8.43
CA LYS A 100 14.80 1.06 9.77
C LYS A 100 15.12 -0.43 9.73
N SER A 101 14.57 -1.15 8.77
CA SER A 101 14.74 -2.60 8.62
C SER A 101 14.61 -3.05 7.18
N VAL A 102 15.20 -4.19 6.89
CA VAL A 102 15.16 -4.84 5.56
C VAL A 102 14.83 -6.31 5.74
N THR A 103 14.03 -6.84 4.82
CA THR A 103 13.71 -8.28 4.74
C THR A 103 13.87 -8.75 3.30
N LEU A 104 14.50 -9.89 3.09
CA LEU A 104 14.56 -10.58 1.81
C LEU A 104 13.42 -11.60 1.72
N SER A 105 12.82 -11.76 0.54
CA SER A 105 11.72 -12.69 0.32
C SER A 105 11.97 -13.59 -0.88
N GLY A 106 11.58 -14.84 -0.75
CA GLY A 106 11.61 -15.82 -1.84
C GLY A 106 10.44 -15.68 -2.84
N THR A 107 9.51 -14.76 -2.60
CA THR A 107 8.39 -14.48 -3.53
C THR A 107 8.56 -13.12 -4.19
N PRO A 108 8.16 -12.97 -5.46
CA PRO A 108 8.07 -11.65 -6.08
C PRO A 108 6.99 -10.81 -5.40
N ALA A 109 7.16 -9.48 -5.44
CA ALA A 109 6.19 -8.57 -4.86
C ALA A 109 6.17 -7.24 -5.64
N VAL A 110 5.00 -6.65 -5.73
CA VAL A 110 4.77 -5.35 -6.38
C VAL A 110 4.73 -4.26 -5.32
N GLU A 111 5.51 -3.21 -5.51
CA GLU A 111 5.49 -2.05 -4.63
C GLU A 111 4.10 -1.41 -4.63
N ARG A 112 3.64 -1.00 -3.43
CA ARG A 112 2.34 -0.36 -3.24
C ARG A 112 1.16 -1.15 -3.83
N TYR A 113 1.27 -2.48 -3.81
CA TYR A 113 0.23 -3.35 -4.35
C TYR A 113 -1.18 -3.01 -3.85
N PRO A 114 -1.41 -2.74 -2.54
CA PRO A 114 -2.73 -2.36 -2.05
C PRO A 114 -3.28 -1.08 -2.69
N GLU A 115 -2.43 -0.09 -2.95
CA GLU A 115 -2.83 1.16 -3.61
C GLU A 115 -3.03 0.95 -5.12
N LYS A 116 -2.11 0.26 -5.79
CA LYS A 116 -2.17 -0.04 -7.24
C LYS A 116 -3.35 -0.93 -7.61
N SER A 117 -3.75 -1.83 -6.71
CA SER A 117 -4.93 -2.69 -6.90
C SER A 117 -6.24 -2.05 -6.42
N LEU A 118 -6.21 -0.80 -5.95
CA LEU A 118 -7.34 -0.09 -5.37
C LEU A 118 -7.97 -0.79 -4.15
N SER A 119 -7.26 -1.70 -3.51
CA SER A 119 -7.72 -2.36 -2.27
C SER A 119 -7.51 -1.47 -1.04
N LYS A 120 -6.61 -0.50 -1.12
CA LYS A 120 -6.43 0.57 -0.15
C LYS A 120 -6.39 1.90 -0.92
N MET A 121 -7.33 2.78 -0.63
CA MET A 121 -7.32 4.13 -1.20
C MET A 121 -6.58 5.06 -0.25
N TRP A 122 -5.61 5.74 -0.78
CA TRP A 122 -5.09 7.01 -0.28
C TRP A 122 -5.59 8.09 -1.22
N GLN A 123 -5.34 9.35 -0.92
CA GLN A 123 -5.75 10.37 -1.87
C GLN A 123 -4.98 10.17 -3.19
N THR A 124 -5.71 10.12 -4.31
CA THR A 124 -5.13 9.75 -5.60
C THR A 124 -4.12 10.80 -6.06
N PRO A 125 -2.85 10.44 -6.23
CA PRO A 125 -1.85 11.35 -6.75
C PRO A 125 -2.01 11.56 -8.26
N HIS A 126 -1.20 12.45 -8.78
CA HIS A 126 -1.13 12.70 -10.19
C HIS A 126 -0.76 11.42 -10.97
N PRO A 127 -1.46 11.07 -12.07
CA PRO A 127 -1.28 9.79 -12.76
C PRO A 127 0.13 9.58 -13.36
N MET A 128 0.90 10.65 -13.53
CA MET A 128 2.25 10.60 -14.09
C MET A 128 3.36 10.49 -13.04
N TRP A 129 3.02 10.29 -11.77
CA TRP A 129 4.05 10.12 -10.75
C TRP A 129 4.73 8.76 -10.86
N ASP A 130 6.06 8.74 -10.87
CA ASP A 130 6.88 7.53 -11.01
C ASP A 130 6.50 6.44 -10.02
N ALA A 131 6.09 6.82 -8.81
CA ALA A 131 5.67 5.86 -7.80
C ALA A 131 4.40 5.05 -8.18
N TYR A 132 3.58 5.53 -9.14
CA TYR A 132 2.46 4.76 -9.70
C TYR A 132 2.84 3.97 -10.95
N MET A 133 3.98 4.29 -11.56
CA MET A 133 4.45 3.50 -12.69
C MET A 133 4.86 2.11 -12.19
N TRP A 134 4.49 1.12 -12.96
CA TRP A 134 4.94 -0.23 -12.70
C TRP A 134 6.39 -0.34 -13.15
N ARG A 135 7.24 -0.78 -12.25
CA ARG A 135 8.59 -1.18 -12.65
C ARG A 135 8.49 -2.44 -13.50
N ASP A 136 9.39 -2.58 -14.44
CA ASP A 136 9.57 -3.85 -15.14
C ASP A 136 9.78 -4.96 -14.12
N GLN A 137 9.02 -6.03 -14.25
CA GLN A 137 9.12 -7.17 -13.37
C GLN A 137 10.03 -8.20 -14.01
N PRO A 138 10.91 -8.85 -13.24
CA PRO A 138 11.69 -9.96 -13.75
C PRO A 138 10.80 -11.05 -14.35
N ASP A 139 11.30 -11.74 -15.39
CA ASP A 139 10.57 -12.82 -16.04
C ASP A 139 10.57 -14.09 -15.18
N TYR A 140 9.57 -14.20 -14.31
CA TYR A 140 9.28 -15.43 -13.58
C TYR A 140 7.76 -15.67 -13.49
N LYS A 141 7.41 -16.92 -13.34
CA LYS A 141 6.02 -17.35 -13.35
C LYS A 141 5.28 -16.88 -12.09
N GLY A 142 4.17 -16.20 -12.29
CA GLY A 142 3.18 -15.94 -11.24
C GLY A 142 2.45 -17.22 -10.81
N ILE A 143 1.56 -17.11 -9.81
CA ILE A 143 0.67 -18.20 -9.41
C ILE A 143 -0.35 -18.41 -10.54
N PRO A 144 -0.46 -19.62 -11.13
CA PRO A 144 -1.47 -19.90 -12.13
C PRO A 144 -2.89 -19.67 -11.59
N ALA A 145 -3.78 -19.11 -12.40
CA ALA A 145 -5.15 -18.85 -11.98
C ALA A 145 -5.90 -20.11 -11.50
N GLY A 146 -5.59 -21.26 -12.06
CA GLY A 146 -6.15 -22.55 -11.63
C GLY A 146 -5.70 -23.01 -10.22
N GLU A 147 -4.65 -22.44 -9.68
CA GLU A 147 -4.17 -22.70 -8.32
C GLU A 147 -4.78 -21.76 -7.29
N VAL A 148 -5.51 -20.73 -7.72
CA VAL A 148 -6.26 -19.82 -6.85
C VAL A 148 -7.58 -20.48 -6.47
N LYS A 149 -7.85 -20.57 -5.17
CA LYS A 149 -9.09 -21.16 -4.63
C LYS A 149 -9.87 -20.11 -3.85
N ASP A 150 -11.12 -19.92 -4.21
CA ASP A 150 -12.05 -19.14 -3.40
C ASP A 150 -12.57 -20.03 -2.25
N VAL A 151 -12.25 -19.62 -1.04
CA VAL A 151 -12.68 -20.29 0.20
C VAL A 151 -13.61 -19.40 1.04
N THR A 152 -14.16 -18.34 0.45
CA THR A 152 -15.02 -17.36 1.14
C THR A 152 -16.21 -18.03 1.84
N ALA A 153 -16.84 -19.01 1.19
CA ALA A 153 -17.97 -19.74 1.77
C ALA A 153 -17.63 -20.62 2.99
N LYS A 154 -16.34 -20.78 3.28
CA LYS A 154 -15.82 -21.52 4.45
C LYS A 154 -15.48 -20.61 5.63
N MET A 155 -15.68 -19.32 5.47
CA MET A 155 -15.46 -18.34 6.52
C MET A 155 -16.78 -18.09 7.25
N SER A 156 -16.74 -18.24 8.57
CA SER A 156 -17.86 -17.96 9.46
C SER A 156 -18.06 -16.45 9.67
N GLU A 157 -19.19 -16.04 10.24
CA GLU A 157 -19.54 -14.63 10.48
C GLU A 157 -18.54 -13.91 11.41
N ASP A 158 -17.90 -14.63 12.33
CA ASP A 158 -16.86 -14.10 13.21
C ASP A 158 -15.50 -13.94 12.49
N GLY A 159 -15.42 -14.36 11.22
CA GLY A 159 -14.21 -14.27 10.41
C GLY A 159 -13.25 -15.44 10.58
N THR A 160 -13.64 -16.51 11.24
CA THR A 160 -12.87 -17.75 11.34
C THR A 160 -12.96 -18.52 10.02
N LEU A 161 -11.82 -18.91 9.46
CA LEU A 161 -11.74 -19.76 8.27
C LEU A 161 -11.42 -21.19 8.68
N GLU A 162 -12.35 -22.11 8.40
CA GLU A 162 -12.14 -23.56 8.55
C GLU A 162 -12.05 -24.22 7.18
N TRP A 163 -10.89 -24.75 6.87
CA TRP A 163 -10.63 -25.32 5.57
C TRP A 163 -9.66 -26.51 5.66
N ASP A 164 -10.06 -27.63 5.05
CA ASP A 164 -9.17 -28.78 4.87
C ASP A 164 -8.10 -28.42 3.84
N VAL A 165 -6.94 -28.03 4.33
CA VAL A 165 -5.84 -27.49 3.52
C VAL A 165 -5.19 -28.63 2.74
N PRO A 166 -5.22 -28.63 1.40
CA PRO A 166 -4.49 -29.61 0.61
C PRO A 166 -2.99 -29.53 0.85
N ALA A 167 -2.25 -30.60 0.58
CA ALA A 167 -0.80 -30.59 0.69
C ALA A 167 -0.19 -29.51 -0.20
N GLY A 168 0.80 -28.79 0.32
CA GLY A 168 1.49 -27.69 -0.37
C GLY A 168 1.68 -26.46 0.50
N ASP A 169 2.32 -25.44 -0.08
CA ASP A 169 2.51 -24.14 0.55
C ASP A 169 1.40 -23.18 0.10
N TRP A 170 0.62 -22.65 1.04
CA TRP A 170 -0.53 -21.80 0.75
C TRP A 170 -0.35 -20.39 1.30
N VAL A 171 -0.86 -19.41 0.56
CA VAL A 171 -1.02 -18.04 1.02
C VAL A 171 -2.51 -17.74 1.07
N VAL A 172 -3.01 -17.39 2.25
CA VAL A 172 -4.40 -16.95 2.43
C VAL A 172 -4.43 -15.42 2.27
N MET A 173 -5.21 -14.95 1.29
CA MET A 173 -5.49 -13.54 1.11
C MET A 173 -6.92 -13.25 1.56
N ARG A 174 -7.07 -12.37 2.55
CA ARG A 174 -8.36 -11.91 3.05
C ARG A 174 -8.58 -10.45 2.64
N THR A 175 -9.69 -10.19 1.98
CA THR A 175 -10.15 -8.83 1.71
C THR A 175 -11.31 -8.48 2.66
N ALA A 176 -11.40 -7.24 3.08
CA ALA A 176 -12.45 -6.77 3.97
C ALA A 176 -12.77 -5.30 3.67
N MET A 177 -14.00 -4.89 3.99
CA MET A 177 -14.37 -3.47 4.03
C MET A 177 -14.06 -2.90 5.40
N LEU A 178 -13.48 -1.72 5.40
CA LEU A 178 -13.22 -0.94 6.62
C LEU A 178 -13.75 0.48 6.41
N PRO A 179 -14.28 1.13 7.45
CA PRO A 179 -14.55 2.56 7.39
C PRO A 179 -13.27 3.33 7.05
N THR A 180 -13.39 4.39 6.25
CA THR A 180 -12.23 5.26 5.95
C THR A 180 -11.68 5.91 7.22
N GLY A 181 -12.53 6.14 8.22
CA GLY A 181 -12.18 6.84 9.44
C GLY A 181 -11.98 8.34 9.25
N THR A 182 -12.17 8.84 8.02
CA THR A 182 -11.95 10.24 7.67
C THR A 182 -13.03 11.12 8.28
N LEU A 183 -12.61 12.20 8.92
CA LEU A 183 -13.48 13.22 9.51
C LEU A 183 -13.63 14.41 8.58
N CYS A 184 -14.78 15.07 8.64
CA CYS A 184 -14.99 16.36 7.98
C CYS A 184 -14.02 17.38 8.54
N SER A 185 -13.26 18.06 7.68
CA SER A 185 -12.29 19.10 8.04
C SER A 185 -12.18 20.11 6.88
N PRO A 186 -12.13 21.42 7.17
CA PRO A 186 -12.31 22.05 8.49
C PRO A 186 -13.79 22.07 8.92
N ALA A 187 -14.06 21.81 10.19
CA ALA A 187 -15.38 21.90 10.79
C ALA A 187 -15.29 22.35 12.26
N PRO A 188 -16.30 23.07 12.80
CA PRO A 188 -16.38 23.33 14.23
C PRO A 188 -16.59 22.01 14.99
N ALA A 189 -16.31 22.00 16.31
CA ALA A 189 -16.38 20.80 17.12
C ALA A 189 -17.75 20.09 17.03
N GLU A 190 -18.83 20.86 16.99
CA GLU A 190 -20.21 20.36 16.88
C GLU A 190 -20.54 19.77 15.49
N GLY A 191 -19.78 20.17 14.48
CA GLY A 191 -19.91 19.71 13.09
C GLY A 191 -18.91 18.62 12.70
N THR A 192 -17.96 18.31 13.59
CA THR A 192 -16.96 17.29 13.31
C THR A 192 -17.56 15.90 13.43
N GLY A 193 -17.42 15.10 12.38
CA GLY A 193 -17.89 13.72 12.33
C GLY A 193 -17.29 13.02 11.12
N LEU A 194 -17.64 11.74 10.96
CA LEU A 194 -17.23 10.98 9.77
C LEU A 194 -17.80 11.62 8.51
N GLU A 195 -17.02 11.63 7.45
CA GLU A 195 -17.48 12.07 6.14
C GLU A 195 -18.65 11.21 5.64
N THR A 196 -19.48 11.81 4.81
CA THR A 196 -20.60 11.10 4.19
C THR A 196 -20.09 10.08 3.17
N ASP A 197 -20.67 8.88 3.18
CA ASP A 197 -20.44 7.89 2.14
C ASP A 197 -20.89 8.41 0.78
N LYS A 198 -19.92 8.82 -0.03
CA LYS A 198 -20.10 9.47 -1.33
C LYS A 198 -20.66 8.53 -2.40
N MET A 199 -20.50 7.22 -2.23
CA MET A 199 -20.98 6.21 -3.17
C MET A 199 -22.41 5.74 -2.85
N SER A 200 -22.95 6.11 -1.69
CA SER A 200 -24.30 5.74 -1.26
C SER A 200 -25.33 6.82 -1.57
N LYS A 201 -26.22 6.55 -2.51
CA LYS A 201 -27.35 7.45 -2.81
C LYS A 201 -28.20 7.77 -1.58
N LYS A 202 -28.36 6.82 -0.67
CA LYS A 202 -29.11 6.98 0.60
C LYS A 202 -28.42 8.02 1.48
N HIS A 203 -27.11 7.92 1.66
CA HIS A 203 -26.36 8.80 2.55
C HIS A 203 -26.22 10.21 1.95
N ILE A 204 -25.94 10.33 0.65
CA ILE A 204 -25.92 11.64 -0.04
C ILE A 204 -27.29 12.33 0.05
N ARG A 205 -28.38 11.59 -0.14
CA ARG A 205 -29.73 12.16 0.03
C ARG A 205 -30.00 12.62 1.45
N ALA A 206 -29.58 11.84 2.44
CA ALA A 206 -29.70 12.22 3.86
C ALA A 206 -28.89 13.49 4.14
N HIS A 207 -27.64 13.56 3.67
CA HIS A 207 -26.76 14.72 3.82
C HIS A 207 -27.40 15.97 3.21
N PHE A 208 -27.85 15.92 1.96
CA PHE A 208 -28.55 17.01 1.30
C PHE A 208 -29.79 17.46 2.07
N ASN A 209 -30.63 16.52 2.49
CA ASN A 209 -31.88 16.83 3.19
C ASN A 209 -31.65 17.46 4.56
N ASN A 210 -30.56 17.09 5.24
CA ASN A 210 -30.25 17.60 6.58
C ASN A 210 -29.56 18.97 6.54
N TYR A 211 -29.06 19.40 5.40
CA TYR A 211 -28.45 20.74 5.20
C TYR A 211 -29.28 21.61 4.24
N LEU A 212 -29.03 21.53 2.95
CA LEU A 212 -29.71 22.35 1.96
C LEU A 212 -31.23 22.12 1.96
N GLY A 213 -31.67 20.89 2.17
CA GLY A 213 -33.08 20.56 2.27
C GLY A 213 -33.79 21.28 3.42
N GLN A 214 -33.11 21.49 4.57
CA GLN A 214 -33.68 22.27 5.68
C GLN A 214 -33.80 23.75 5.33
N ILE A 215 -32.80 24.32 4.68
CA ILE A 215 -32.83 25.72 4.20
C ILE A 215 -33.98 25.90 3.21
N LEU A 216 -34.07 25.05 2.21
CA LEU A 216 -35.13 25.11 1.21
C LEU A 216 -36.54 24.97 1.78
N LYS A 217 -36.73 24.15 2.81
CA LYS A 217 -38.03 24.03 3.49
C LYS A 217 -38.46 25.31 4.21
N ARG A 218 -37.49 26.10 4.71
CA ARG A 218 -37.77 27.34 5.42
C ARG A 218 -38.04 28.54 4.48
N ILE A 219 -37.61 28.46 3.23
CA ILE A 219 -37.80 29.53 2.25
C ILE A 219 -39.02 29.18 1.39
N PRO A 220 -40.08 30.01 1.38
CA PRO A 220 -41.24 29.82 0.52
C PRO A 220 -40.85 29.67 -0.94
N ALA A 221 -41.56 28.85 -1.69
CA ALA A 221 -41.21 28.55 -3.10
C ALA A 221 -41.11 29.80 -3.99
N GLN A 222 -42.03 30.79 -3.79
CA GLN A 222 -42.04 32.05 -4.51
C GLN A 222 -40.80 32.91 -4.22
N ASP A 223 -40.12 32.69 -3.10
CA ASP A 223 -38.95 33.48 -2.66
C ASP A 223 -37.61 32.84 -3.04
N ARG A 224 -37.64 31.61 -3.58
CA ARG A 224 -36.44 30.88 -4.04
C ARG A 224 -35.88 31.35 -5.38
N LYS A 225 -36.10 32.60 -5.74
CA LYS A 225 -35.76 33.13 -7.07
C LYS A 225 -34.29 33.18 -7.38
N THR A 226 -33.48 33.33 -6.36
CA THR A 226 -32.00 33.46 -6.46
C THR A 226 -31.27 32.13 -6.35
N PHE A 227 -31.91 31.09 -5.83
CA PHE A 227 -31.31 29.76 -5.76
C PHE A 227 -31.35 29.09 -7.15
N LYS A 228 -30.29 29.26 -7.93
CA LYS A 228 -30.19 28.79 -9.32
C LYS A 228 -29.18 27.68 -9.52
N VAL A 229 -28.16 27.61 -8.67
CA VAL A 229 -27.02 26.73 -8.84
C VAL A 229 -26.65 26.12 -7.49
N CYS A 230 -26.35 24.82 -7.49
CA CYS A 230 -25.66 24.12 -6.45
C CYS A 230 -24.29 23.73 -6.99
N VAL A 231 -23.24 24.10 -6.31
CA VAL A 231 -21.87 23.72 -6.68
C VAL A 231 -21.43 22.59 -5.76
N GLU A 232 -20.96 21.54 -6.38
CA GLU A 232 -20.27 20.43 -5.71
C GLU A 232 -18.84 20.42 -6.22
N ASP A 233 -17.89 20.48 -5.32
CA ASP A 233 -16.48 20.55 -5.62
C ASP A 233 -15.75 19.26 -5.16
N SER A 234 -14.44 19.30 -5.22
CA SER A 234 -13.52 18.20 -5.06
C SER A 234 -13.66 17.42 -3.74
N TYR A 235 -13.23 16.16 -3.78
CA TYR A 235 -13.09 15.31 -2.61
C TYR A 235 -11.67 15.46 -2.03
N GLU A 236 -11.52 16.25 -0.99
CA GLU A 236 -10.23 16.48 -0.35
C GLU A 236 -10.02 15.68 0.95
N THR A 237 -11.00 14.89 1.35
CA THR A 237 -11.01 14.13 2.61
C THR A 237 -10.55 12.68 2.44
N GLY A 238 -9.84 12.36 1.37
CA GLY A 238 -9.31 11.05 1.07
C GLY A 238 -10.18 10.21 0.12
N GLY A 239 -9.65 9.07 -0.27
CA GLY A 239 -10.28 8.16 -1.22
C GLY A 239 -11.25 7.19 -0.56
N GLN A 240 -12.32 6.87 -1.30
CA GLN A 240 -13.26 5.82 -0.97
C GLN A 240 -13.40 4.91 -2.20
N ASN A 241 -13.25 3.60 -2.03
CA ASN A 241 -13.28 2.62 -3.13
C ASN A 241 -14.46 1.64 -3.05
N TRP A 242 -15.22 1.69 -1.97
CA TRP A 242 -16.36 0.79 -1.74
C TRP A 242 -17.43 1.43 -0.86
N THR A 243 -18.67 0.88 -0.93
CA THR A 243 -19.81 1.25 -0.10
C THR A 243 -20.61 0.02 0.31
#